data_c86216c6c574483d675fcc8f60be4035
#
_entry.id   c86216c6c574483d675fcc8f60be4035
#
_cell.length_a   1.000
_cell.length_b   1.000
_cell.length_c   1.000
_cell.angle_alpha   90.00
_cell.angle_beta   90.00
_cell.angle_gamma   90.00
#
_symmetry.space_group_name_H-M   'P 1'
#
loop_
_entity.id
_entity.type
_entity.pdbx_description
1 polymer ?
#
loop_
_entity_poly.entity_id
_entity_poly.type
_entity_poly.pdbx_seq_one_letter_code
_entity_poly.pdbx_strand_id
1 'polypeptide(L)'
;MSVKIKSKQVNRAWINNHMNDPYVRQAKAEGYRARAAYKLKEIDEELRLLRPGQVVVDLGAVPGAWSQYLRRRFAPQGAAAGALDGTIIALDLLDFEAIEGVTFLQGDFREDSVLDRKSVV
;
A
#
# COMPACT_ATOMS: atom_id res chain seq x y z
N MET A 1 -27.18 -1.68 -21.91
CA MET A 1 -26.08 -0.74 -21.84
C MET A 1 -24.83 -1.31 -22.48
N SER A 2 -24.36 -0.71 -23.54
CA SER A 2 -23.18 -1.14 -24.28
C SER A 2 -21.92 -1.18 -23.41
N VAL A 3 -21.86 -0.30 -22.42
CA VAL A 3 -20.74 -0.24 -21.49
C VAL A 3 -20.62 -1.51 -20.66
N LYS A 4 -21.75 -2.11 -20.28
CA LYS A 4 -21.75 -3.35 -19.50
C LYS A 4 -21.21 -4.54 -20.31
N ILE A 5 -21.54 -4.62 -21.60
CA ILE A 5 -21.08 -5.71 -22.47
C ILE A 5 -19.59 -5.58 -22.71
N LYS A 6 -19.10 -4.38 -23.01
CA LYS A 6 -17.69 -4.09 -23.18
C LYS A 6 -16.91 -4.37 -21.88
N SER A 7 -17.47 -3.99 -20.74
CA SER A 7 -16.86 -4.25 -19.44
C SER A 7 -16.69 -5.74 -19.18
N LYS A 8 -17.66 -6.56 -19.60
CA LYS A 8 -17.61 -8.01 -19.40
C LYS A 8 -16.48 -8.65 -20.18
N GLN A 9 -16.27 -8.23 -21.43
CA GLN A 9 -15.17 -8.72 -22.26
C GLN A 9 -13.81 -8.22 -21.77
N VAL A 10 -13.74 -6.94 -21.44
CA VAL A 10 -12.52 -6.33 -20.89
C VAL A 10 -12.15 -6.98 -19.54
N ASN A 11 -13.15 -7.24 -18.69
CA ASN A 11 -12.93 -7.89 -17.41
C ASN A 11 -12.38 -9.30 -17.57
N ARG A 12 -12.85 -10.05 -18.57
CA ARG A 12 -12.34 -11.39 -18.82
C ARG A 12 -10.88 -11.36 -19.27
N ALA A 13 -10.54 -10.49 -20.21
CA ALA A 13 -9.16 -10.32 -20.66
C ALA A 13 -8.28 -9.83 -19.52
N TRP A 14 -8.76 -8.85 -18.73
CA TRP A 14 -8.05 -8.34 -17.58
C TRP A 14 -7.80 -9.44 -16.54
N ILE A 15 -8.81 -10.24 -16.22
CA ILE A 15 -8.70 -11.35 -15.28
C ILE A 15 -7.63 -12.34 -15.74
N ASN A 16 -7.64 -12.72 -17.01
CA ASN A 16 -6.67 -13.65 -17.55
C ASN A 16 -5.24 -13.08 -17.45
N ASN A 17 -5.06 -11.82 -17.85
CA ASN A 17 -3.78 -11.15 -17.77
C ASN A 17 -3.31 -11.00 -16.33
N HIS A 18 -4.24 -10.65 -15.44
CA HIS A 18 -3.93 -10.46 -14.02
C HIS A 18 -3.50 -11.78 -13.36
N MET A 19 -4.23 -12.86 -13.62
CA MET A 19 -3.90 -14.18 -13.05
C MET A 19 -2.59 -14.74 -13.57
N ASN A 20 -2.19 -14.36 -14.79
CA ASN A 20 -0.94 -14.80 -15.40
C ASN A 20 0.22 -13.84 -15.13
N ASP A 21 -0.03 -12.73 -14.47
CA ASP A 21 1.00 -11.75 -14.12
C ASP A 21 1.93 -12.35 -13.05
N PRO A 22 3.24 -12.47 -13.32
CA PRO A 22 4.17 -13.03 -12.34
C PRO A 22 4.24 -12.22 -11.04
N TYR A 23 4.02 -10.91 -11.10
CA TYR A 23 4.01 -10.07 -9.91
C TYR A 23 2.80 -10.33 -9.03
N VAL A 24 1.65 -10.65 -9.62
CA VAL A 24 0.46 -11.03 -8.85
C VAL A 24 0.72 -12.33 -8.08
N ARG A 25 1.31 -13.30 -8.73
CA ARG A 25 1.67 -14.56 -8.07
C ARG A 25 2.71 -14.37 -7.00
N GLN A 26 3.71 -13.54 -7.26
CA GLN A 26 4.75 -13.22 -6.30
C GLN A 26 4.16 -12.48 -5.09
N ALA A 27 3.25 -11.55 -5.31
CA ALA A 27 2.58 -10.83 -4.23
C ALA A 27 1.84 -11.78 -3.31
N LYS A 28 1.10 -12.74 -3.86
CA LYS A 28 0.41 -13.75 -3.05
C LYS A 28 1.39 -14.60 -2.25
N ALA A 29 2.48 -15.03 -2.87
CA ALA A 29 3.49 -15.85 -2.21
C ALA A 29 4.17 -15.10 -1.07
N GLU A 30 4.40 -13.80 -1.22
CA GLU A 30 5.06 -12.97 -0.22
C GLU A 30 4.09 -12.31 0.76
N GLY A 31 2.79 -12.49 0.59
CA GLY A 31 1.77 -11.96 1.49
C GLY A 31 1.41 -10.49 1.26
N TYR A 32 1.73 -9.93 0.11
CA TYR A 32 1.31 -8.57 -0.23
C TYR A 32 -0.12 -8.55 -0.74
N ARG A 33 -0.84 -7.49 -0.42
CA ARG A 33 -2.24 -7.28 -0.83
C ARG A 33 -2.39 -7.00 -2.32
N ALA A 34 -1.34 -6.48 -2.95
CA ALA A 34 -1.33 -6.16 -4.38
C ALA A 34 0.09 -6.13 -4.91
N ARG A 35 0.22 -6.29 -6.21
CA ARG A 35 1.51 -6.23 -6.92
C ARG A 35 2.16 -4.85 -6.86
N ALA A 36 1.40 -3.83 -6.52
CA ALA A 36 1.90 -2.46 -6.42
C ALA A 36 3.07 -2.32 -5.44
N ALA A 37 3.21 -3.25 -4.48
CA ALA A 37 4.34 -3.27 -3.56
C ALA A 37 5.68 -3.29 -4.29
N TYR A 38 5.78 -3.98 -5.42
CA TYR A 38 7.03 -4.10 -6.17
C TYR A 38 7.44 -2.82 -6.87
N LYS A 39 6.47 -1.97 -7.22
CA LYS A 39 6.78 -0.66 -7.77
C LYS A 39 7.50 0.20 -6.75
N LEU A 40 7.01 0.21 -5.52
CA LEU A 40 7.67 0.93 -4.43
C LEU A 40 9.03 0.32 -4.12
N LYS A 41 9.13 -1.00 -4.11
CA LYS A 41 10.39 -1.71 -3.90
C LYS A 41 11.44 -1.31 -4.94
N GLU A 42 11.07 -1.28 -6.21
CA GLU A 42 11.97 -0.84 -7.29
C GLU A 42 12.46 0.59 -7.08
N ILE A 43 11.54 1.50 -6.77
CA ILE A 43 11.87 2.90 -6.52
C ILE A 43 12.81 3.02 -5.32
N ASP A 44 12.52 2.32 -4.25
CA ASP A 44 13.32 2.36 -3.04
C ASP A 44 14.73 1.82 -3.28
N GLU A 45 14.84 0.70 -3.97
CA GLU A 45 16.14 0.08 -4.28
C GLU A 45 16.99 0.98 -5.19
N GLU A 46 16.36 1.61 -6.17
CA GLU A 46 17.07 2.48 -7.10
C GLU A 46 17.49 3.81 -6.49
N LEU A 47 16.58 4.45 -5.76
CA LEU A 47 16.80 5.79 -5.21
C LEU A 47 17.24 5.79 -3.75
N ARG A 48 17.22 4.63 -3.10
CA ARG A 48 17.46 4.50 -1.65
C ARG A 48 16.61 5.50 -0.87
N LEU A 49 15.33 5.48 -1.18
CA LEU A 49 14.38 6.47 -0.72
C LEU A 49 14.08 6.36 0.77
N LEU A 50 13.98 5.13 1.27
CA LEU A 50 13.55 4.87 2.63
C LEU A 50 14.75 4.65 3.55
N ARG A 51 14.69 5.30 4.72
CA ARG A 51 15.74 5.23 5.75
C ARG A 51 15.10 5.00 7.11
N PRO A 52 15.77 4.28 8.00
CA PRO A 52 15.26 4.10 9.36
C PRO A 52 14.96 5.44 10.05
N GLY A 53 13.89 5.47 10.83
CA GLY A 53 13.49 6.64 11.59
C GLY A 53 12.61 7.64 10.84
N GLN A 54 12.38 7.45 9.57
CA GLN A 54 11.55 8.36 8.78
C GLN A 54 10.08 8.30 9.18
N VAL A 55 9.37 9.39 8.91
CA VAL A 55 7.90 9.44 8.90
C VAL A 55 7.46 9.43 7.44
N VAL A 56 6.70 8.43 7.06
CA VAL A 56 6.21 8.28 5.68
C VAL A 56 4.69 8.30 5.68
N VAL A 57 4.14 9.08 4.77
CA VAL A 57 2.69 9.16 4.57
C VAL A 57 2.35 8.48 3.24
N ASP A 58 1.50 7.47 3.31
CA ASP A 58 1.01 6.72 2.15
C ASP A 58 -0.38 7.27 1.79
N LEU A 59 -0.44 8.10 0.75
CA LEU A 59 -1.68 8.70 0.29
C LEU A 59 -2.38 7.79 -0.72
N GLY A 60 -3.69 7.57 -0.53
CA GLY A 60 -4.41 6.62 -1.36
C GLY A 60 -3.99 5.20 -1.07
N ALA A 61 -3.87 4.85 0.20
CA ALA A 61 -3.15 3.67 0.66
C ALA A 61 -3.84 2.34 0.35
N VAL A 62 -5.16 2.32 0.18
CA VAL A 62 -5.93 1.08 -0.03
C VAL A 62 -5.54 0.42 -1.35
N PRO A 63 -5.30 -0.88 -1.39
CA PRO A 63 -5.55 -1.89 -0.36
C PRO A 63 -4.47 -2.02 0.72
N GLY A 64 -3.32 -1.39 0.58
CA GLY A 64 -2.31 -1.36 1.62
C GLY A 64 -0.96 -2.00 1.25
N ALA A 65 -0.74 -2.31 -0.03
CA ALA A 65 0.49 -2.97 -0.46
C ALA A 65 1.74 -2.11 -0.19
N TRP A 66 1.66 -0.80 -0.42
CA TRP A 66 2.78 0.09 -0.13
C TRP A 66 3.04 0.20 1.37
N SER A 67 1.97 0.32 2.17
CA SER A 67 2.11 0.34 3.63
C SER A 67 2.71 -0.97 4.15
N GLN A 68 2.36 -2.11 3.55
CA GLN A 68 2.99 -3.39 3.90
C GLN A 68 4.49 -3.40 3.59
N TYR A 69 4.88 -2.88 2.43
CA TYR A 69 6.31 -2.79 2.08
C TYR A 69 7.05 -1.89 3.05
N LEU A 70 6.50 -0.71 3.36
CA LEU A 70 7.07 0.22 4.32
C LEU A 70 7.23 -0.44 5.69
N ARG A 71 6.23 -1.16 6.14
CA ARG A 71 6.25 -1.88 7.41
C ARG A 71 7.42 -2.84 7.50
N ARG A 72 7.61 -3.64 6.47
CA ARG A 72 8.71 -4.60 6.40
C ARG A 72 10.05 -3.92 6.27
N ARG A 73 10.10 -2.82 5.53
CA ARG A 73 11.33 -2.06 5.28
C ARG A 73 11.86 -1.39 6.55
N PHE A 74 10.97 -0.92 7.41
CA PHE A 74 11.34 -0.28 8.66
C PHE A 74 11.50 -1.27 9.83
N ALA A 75 11.15 -2.51 9.63
CA ALA A 75 11.32 -3.52 10.67
C ALA A 75 12.73 -4.09 10.63
N PRO A 76 13.37 -4.30 11.77
CA PRO A 76 14.58 -5.09 11.81
C PRO A 76 14.31 -6.47 11.17
N GLN A 77 15.14 -6.92 10.27
CA GLN A 77 15.00 -8.21 9.59
C GLN A 77 13.76 -8.34 8.70
N GLY A 78 13.12 -7.23 8.33
CA GLY A 78 12.01 -7.26 7.38
C GLY A 78 10.72 -7.89 7.88
N ALA A 79 10.50 -7.91 9.19
CA ALA A 79 9.32 -8.55 9.78
C ALA A 79 8.03 -7.77 9.47
N ALA A 80 6.91 -8.48 9.40
CA ALA A 80 5.59 -7.88 9.20
C ALA A 80 4.96 -7.44 10.53
N ALA A 81 5.56 -7.76 11.65
CA ALA A 81 5.07 -7.42 12.98
C ALA A 81 6.24 -7.22 13.95
N GLY A 82 5.97 -6.63 15.10
CA GLY A 82 6.96 -6.37 16.13
C GLY A 82 7.64 -5.02 15.98
N ALA A 83 8.91 -4.94 16.34
CA ALA A 83 9.65 -3.68 16.36
C ALA A 83 9.62 -2.94 15.01
N LEU A 84 9.54 -1.63 15.07
CA LEU A 84 9.44 -0.77 13.90
C LEU A 84 10.31 0.48 14.11
N ASP A 85 11.23 0.71 13.19
CA ASP A 85 12.08 1.90 13.21
C ASP A 85 11.63 2.87 12.14
N GLY A 86 10.56 3.57 12.42
CA GLY A 86 9.94 4.55 11.53
C GLY A 86 8.47 4.69 11.84
N THR A 87 7.84 5.68 11.23
CA THR A 87 6.41 5.95 11.40
C THR A 87 5.73 5.89 10.04
N ILE A 88 4.66 5.11 9.95
CA ILE A 88 3.90 4.96 8.72
C ILE A 88 2.47 5.42 8.97
N ILE A 89 2.04 6.40 8.19
CA ILE A 89 0.68 6.92 8.25
C ILE A 89 0.04 6.68 6.90
N ALA A 90 -1.02 5.88 6.88
CA ALA A 90 -1.78 5.58 5.67
C ALA A 90 -3.07 6.38 5.66
N LEU A 91 -3.40 6.98 4.52
CA LEU A 91 -4.58 7.80 4.32
C LEU A 91 -5.35 7.33 3.10
N ASP A 92 -6.66 7.17 3.23
CA ASP A 92 -7.52 6.87 2.09
C ASP A 92 -8.97 7.25 2.42
N LEU A 93 -9.75 7.49 1.39
CA LEU A 93 -11.19 7.68 1.51
C LEU A 93 -11.89 6.37 1.83
N LEU A 94 -11.34 5.27 1.34
CA LEU A 94 -11.88 3.92 1.52
C LEU A 94 -11.34 3.29 2.80
N ASP A 95 -12.05 2.30 3.30
CA ASP A 95 -11.62 1.56 4.47
C ASP A 95 -10.38 0.71 4.16
N PHE A 96 -9.62 0.44 5.20
CA PHE A 96 -8.29 -0.16 5.09
C PHE A 96 -8.17 -1.27 6.12
N GLU A 97 -7.92 -2.48 5.67
CA GLU A 97 -7.69 -3.56 6.60
C GLU A 97 -6.41 -3.32 7.40
N ALA A 98 -6.51 -3.34 8.72
CA ALA A 98 -5.43 -2.94 9.61
C ALA A 98 -4.12 -3.68 9.33
N ILE A 99 -3.01 -2.92 9.39
CA ILE A 99 -1.66 -3.46 9.33
C ILE A 99 -0.97 -3.06 10.63
N GLU A 100 -0.43 -4.02 11.36
CA GLU A 100 0.28 -3.72 12.59
C GLU A 100 1.43 -2.74 12.34
N GLY A 101 1.51 -1.71 13.15
CA GLY A 101 2.56 -0.69 13.03
C GLY A 101 2.24 0.43 12.04
N VAL A 102 1.12 0.37 11.35
CA VAL A 102 0.66 1.42 10.43
C VAL A 102 -0.53 2.14 11.03
N THR A 103 -0.43 3.46 11.14
CA THR A 103 -1.53 4.30 11.58
C THR A 103 -2.39 4.64 10.37
N PHE A 104 -3.65 4.24 10.40
CA PHE A 104 -4.58 4.53 9.30
C PHE A 104 -5.55 5.62 9.69
N LEU A 105 -5.67 6.61 8.78
CA LEU A 105 -6.66 7.67 8.89
C LEU A 105 -7.57 7.61 7.67
N GLN A 106 -8.84 7.29 7.89
CA GLN A 106 -9.83 7.30 6.82
C GLN A 106 -10.42 8.69 6.68
N GLY A 107 -10.42 9.22 5.46
CA GLY A 107 -10.98 10.52 5.17
C GLY A 107 -10.32 11.18 3.98
N ASP A 108 -10.81 12.37 3.65
CA ASP A 108 -10.24 13.20 2.60
C ASP A 108 -9.11 14.05 3.21
N PHE A 109 -7.88 13.81 2.76
CA PHE A 109 -6.71 14.52 3.28
C PHE A 109 -6.76 16.04 3.01
N ARG A 110 -7.69 16.51 2.17
CA ARG A 110 -7.91 17.93 1.96
C ARG A 110 -8.75 18.55 3.08
N GLU A 111 -9.42 17.75 3.90
CA GLU A 111 -10.19 18.25 5.03
C GLU A 111 -9.29 18.63 6.19
N ASP A 112 -9.57 19.78 6.81
CA ASP A 112 -8.75 20.28 7.90
C ASP A 112 -8.66 19.31 9.08
N SER A 113 -9.75 18.61 9.39
CA SER A 113 -9.77 17.64 10.49
C SER A 113 -8.77 16.51 10.31
N VAL A 114 -8.53 16.08 9.07
CA VAL A 114 -7.54 15.04 8.77
C VAL A 114 -6.13 15.61 8.87
N LEU A 115 -5.91 16.81 8.38
CA LEU A 115 -4.62 17.50 8.50
C LEU A 115 -4.27 17.77 9.95
N ASP A 116 -5.25 18.16 10.78
CA ASP A 116 -5.03 18.38 12.21
C ASP A 116 -4.60 17.11 12.92
N ARG A 117 -5.16 15.95 12.57
CA ARG A 117 -4.72 14.67 13.12
C ARG A 117 -3.26 14.39 12.81
N LYS A 118 -2.80 14.74 11.61
CA LYS A 118 -1.40 14.60 11.24
C LYS A 118 -0.50 15.48 12.07
N SER A 119 -0.91 16.69 12.37
CA SER A 119 -0.09 17.64 13.13
C SER A 119 0.07 17.24 14.60
N VAL A 120 -0.84 16.43 15.12
CA VAL A 120 -0.80 15.96 16.51
C VAL A 120 0.13 14.74 16.66
N VAL A 121 0.34 14.04 15.58
CA VAL A 121 1.19 12.85 15.58
C VAL A 121 2.62 13.25 15.23
#